data_97cdac0d832385fe48c64f511d3df32e
#
_entry.id   97cdac0d832385fe48c64f511d3df32e
#
_cell.length_a   1.000
_cell.length_b   1.000
_cell.length_c   1.000
_cell.angle_alpha   90.00
_cell.angle_beta   90.00
_cell.angle_gamma   90.00
#
_symmetry.space_group_name_H-M   'P 1'
#
loop_
_entity.id
_entity.type
_entity.pdbx_description
1 polymer ?
#
loop_
_entity_poly.entity_id
_entity_poly.type
_entity_poly.pdbx_seq_one_letter_code
_entity_poly.pdbx_strand_id
1 'polypeptide(L)'
;MILLPCGILKNREFCTFEKMSTLLKRARETLTIEIAGLEELRERLDHEFEQAVNLLYDCQGKVILAGMGKSGLIAQKIAATLTSTGTPALFLHAGESSHGDLGIITSQDAVITFSYSGETDEVLQMIGHINALGVPMIAITGNPDSALAKASTVHLSVAVDKEACPLGLAPTASSTATLALGDALAMCLLEKRQFSEDDFALFHPGGIWDAS
;
A
#
# COMPACT_ATOMS: atom_id res chain seq x y z
N MET A 1 -24.24 69.27 -20.02
CA MET A 1 -24.77 68.59 -18.82
C MET A 1 -25.65 67.46 -19.32
N ILE A 2 -25.05 66.31 -19.52
CA ILE A 2 -25.75 65.08 -19.95
C ILE A 2 -25.40 64.04 -18.96
N LEU A 3 -26.37 63.62 -18.15
CA LEU A 3 -26.34 62.52 -17.17
C LEU A 3 -26.34 61.21 -17.93
N LEU A 4 -25.33 60.38 -17.71
CA LEU A 4 -25.33 58.97 -18.08
C LEU A 4 -25.90 58.14 -16.89
N PRO A 5 -26.78 57.18 -17.15
CA PRO A 5 -27.41 56.43 -16.10
C PRO A 5 -26.46 55.35 -15.53
N CYS A 6 -26.38 55.35 -14.21
CA CYS A 6 -25.82 54.27 -13.40
C CYS A 6 -26.71 53.00 -13.53
N GLY A 7 -26.16 51.93 -14.03
CA GLY A 7 -26.93 50.69 -14.05
C GLY A 7 -26.31 49.56 -14.87
N ILE A 8 -25.15 49.02 -14.52
CA ILE A 8 -24.74 47.66 -14.89
C ILE A 8 -23.66 47.21 -13.89
N LEU A 9 -24.06 46.77 -12.73
CA LEU A 9 -23.25 45.95 -11.83
C LEU A 9 -24.17 45.09 -10.96
N LYS A 10 -24.84 44.13 -11.58
CA LYS A 10 -25.47 43.00 -10.90
C LYS A 10 -25.60 41.88 -11.92
N ASN A 11 -24.66 40.96 -12.01
CA ASN A 11 -24.78 39.60 -12.55
C ASN A 11 -23.42 38.98 -12.88
N ARG A 12 -22.41 39.10 -12.00
CA ARG A 12 -21.15 38.35 -12.19
C ARG A 12 -20.85 37.34 -11.10
N GLU A 13 -21.63 37.25 -10.03
CA GLU A 13 -21.28 36.36 -8.91
C GLU A 13 -22.04 35.03 -8.85
N PHE A 14 -23.09 34.82 -9.65
CA PHE A 14 -23.87 33.60 -9.63
C PHE A 14 -23.51 32.53 -10.66
N CYS A 15 -22.64 32.87 -11.64
CA CYS A 15 -22.34 31.95 -12.74
C CYS A 15 -21.05 31.12 -12.55
N THR A 16 -20.27 31.38 -11.50
CA THR A 16 -19.01 30.68 -11.24
C THR A 16 -19.16 29.48 -10.30
N PHE A 17 -20.24 29.39 -9.53
CA PHE A 17 -20.45 28.31 -8.55
C PHE A 17 -20.97 27.01 -9.17
N GLU A 18 -21.75 27.06 -10.25
CA GLU A 18 -22.34 25.85 -10.87
C GLU A 18 -21.39 25.11 -11.83
N LYS A 19 -20.46 25.82 -12.48
CA LYS A 19 -19.48 25.20 -13.41
C LYS A 19 -18.24 24.61 -12.73
N MET A 20 -17.91 25.05 -11.52
CA MET A 20 -16.86 24.42 -10.69
C MET A 20 -17.34 23.11 -10.07
N SER A 21 -18.63 22.78 -10.11
CA SER A 21 -19.22 21.70 -9.35
C SER A 21 -18.84 20.31 -9.84
N THR A 22 -18.60 20.09 -11.14
CA THR A 22 -18.47 18.72 -11.69
C THR A 22 -17.11 18.09 -11.39
N LEU A 23 -16.00 18.81 -11.57
CA LEU A 23 -14.65 18.29 -11.27
C LEU A 23 -14.42 18.16 -9.77
N LEU A 24 -14.82 19.18 -8.99
CA LEU A 24 -14.72 19.13 -7.52
C LEU A 24 -15.64 18.05 -6.92
N LYS A 25 -16.84 17.88 -7.49
CA LYS A 25 -17.72 16.78 -7.09
C LYS A 25 -17.05 15.44 -7.33
N ARG A 26 -16.48 15.20 -8.52
CA ARG A 26 -15.77 13.96 -8.86
C ARG A 26 -14.57 13.74 -7.93
N ALA A 27 -13.77 14.78 -7.69
CA ALA A 27 -12.62 14.65 -6.77
C ALA A 27 -13.06 14.26 -5.36
N ARG A 28 -14.12 14.89 -4.83
CA ARG A 28 -14.67 14.55 -3.51
C ARG A 28 -15.26 13.14 -3.48
N GLU A 29 -15.97 12.71 -4.53
CA GLU A 29 -16.48 11.34 -4.65
C GLU A 29 -15.34 10.31 -4.64
N THR A 30 -14.25 10.57 -5.38
CA THR A 30 -13.05 9.71 -5.37
C THR A 30 -12.50 9.56 -3.96
N LEU A 31 -12.24 10.67 -3.27
CA LEU A 31 -11.71 10.65 -1.90
C LEU A 31 -12.69 9.99 -0.92
N THR A 32 -14.00 10.19 -1.08
CA THR A 32 -15.02 9.53 -0.23
C THR A 32 -14.98 8.02 -0.39
N ILE A 33 -14.80 7.51 -1.61
CA ILE A 33 -14.72 6.07 -1.87
C ILE A 33 -13.42 5.50 -1.28
N GLU A 34 -12.30 6.19 -1.42
CA GLU A 34 -11.02 5.77 -0.84
C GLU A 34 -11.06 5.78 0.70
N ILE A 35 -11.67 6.81 1.30
CA ILE A 35 -11.87 6.87 2.76
C ILE A 35 -12.72 5.69 3.24
N ALA A 36 -13.82 5.38 2.55
CA ALA A 36 -14.67 4.23 2.89
C ALA A 36 -13.86 2.91 2.83
N GLY A 37 -13.03 2.71 1.80
CA GLY A 37 -12.16 1.54 1.71
C GLY A 37 -11.14 1.44 2.86
N LEU A 38 -10.62 2.58 3.35
CA LEU A 38 -9.75 2.62 4.52
C LEU A 38 -10.51 2.33 5.83
N GLU A 39 -11.75 2.80 5.96
CA GLU A 39 -12.60 2.49 7.11
C GLU A 39 -12.92 1.00 7.17
N GLU A 40 -13.28 0.39 6.03
CA GLU A 40 -13.49 -1.05 5.92
C GLU A 40 -12.23 -1.86 6.26
N LEU A 41 -11.06 -1.41 5.78
CA LEU A 41 -9.78 -2.03 6.13
C LEU A 41 -9.53 -1.97 7.63
N ARG A 42 -9.71 -0.81 8.25
CA ARG A 42 -9.51 -0.61 9.69
C ARG A 42 -10.37 -1.56 10.54
N GLU A 43 -11.65 -1.69 10.20
CA GLU A 43 -12.59 -2.57 10.93
C GLU A 43 -12.29 -4.06 10.71
N ARG A 44 -11.52 -4.40 9.66
CA ARG A 44 -11.16 -5.79 9.31
C ARG A 44 -9.85 -6.24 9.95
N LEU A 45 -9.07 -5.31 10.53
CA LEU A 45 -7.84 -5.69 11.22
C LEU A 45 -8.14 -6.59 12.41
N ASP A 46 -7.49 -7.75 12.47
CA ASP A 46 -7.72 -8.80 13.45
C ASP A 46 -6.43 -9.52 13.85
N HIS A 47 -6.57 -10.72 14.39
CA HIS A 47 -5.43 -11.56 14.83
C HIS A 47 -4.48 -11.94 13.69
N GLU A 48 -4.94 -12.00 12.43
CA GLU A 48 -4.07 -12.28 11.28
C GLU A 48 -3.09 -11.12 11.04
N PHE A 49 -3.52 -9.88 11.27
CA PHE A 49 -2.62 -8.73 11.22
C PHE A 49 -1.56 -8.81 12.34
N GLU A 50 -1.94 -9.16 13.57
CA GLU A 50 -0.99 -9.36 14.68
C GLU A 50 -0.01 -10.49 14.37
N GLN A 51 -0.47 -11.58 13.79
CA GLN A 51 0.36 -12.71 13.36
C GLN A 51 1.36 -12.28 12.29
N ALA A 52 0.94 -11.47 11.30
CA ALA A 52 1.83 -10.93 10.28
C ALA A 52 2.92 -10.05 10.89
N VAL A 53 2.58 -9.14 11.81
CA VAL A 53 3.56 -8.30 12.52
C VAL A 53 4.56 -9.15 13.30
N ASN A 54 4.10 -10.18 14.03
CA ASN A 54 4.97 -11.08 14.80
C ASN A 54 5.93 -11.85 13.89
N LEU A 55 5.41 -12.38 12.78
CA LEU A 55 6.20 -13.12 11.78
C LEU A 55 7.32 -12.24 11.19
N LEU A 56 7.00 -10.99 10.86
CA LEU A 56 7.98 -10.03 10.34
C LEU A 56 8.98 -9.56 11.42
N TYR A 57 8.54 -9.45 12.66
CA TYR A 57 9.39 -9.07 13.78
C TYR A 57 10.44 -10.17 14.08
N ASP A 58 10.03 -11.44 14.02
CA ASP A 58 10.86 -12.61 14.30
C ASP A 58 11.77 -12.99 13.12
N CYS A 59 11.61 -12.36 11.95
CA CYS A 59 12.44 -12.58 10.76
C CYS A 59 13.91 -12.28 11.08
N GLN A 60 14.79 -13.27 10.85
CA GLN A 60 16.22 -13.15 11.12
C GLN A 60 17.01 -12.59 9.94
N GLY A 61 16.44 -12.61 8.74
CA GLY A 61 17.00 -12.08 7.52
C GLY A 61 16.39 -10.73 7.16
N LYS A 62 15.89 -10.62 5.94
CA LYS A 62 15.21 -9.45 5.39
C LYS A 62 13.79 -9.80 4.96
N VAL A 63 12.95 -8.79 4.86
CA VAL A 63 11.61 -8.93 4.30
C VAL A 63 11.69 -8.71 2.79
N ILE A 64 11.28 -9.70 2.00
CA ILE A 64 11.16 -9.57 0.54
C ILE A 64 9.72 -9.21 0.20
N LEU A 65 9.54 -8.09 -0.49
CA LEU A 65 8.22 -7.64 -0.96
C LEU A 65 8.13 -7.87 -2.46
N ALA A 66 7.15 -8.65 -2.92
CA ALA A 66 7.02 -9.01 -4.32
C ALA A 66 5.64 -8.68 -4.90
N GLY A 67 5.61 -8.14 -6.12
CA GLY A 67 4.37 -7.81 -6.82
C GLY A 67 4.62 -7.38 -8.26
N MET A 68 3.52 -7.19 -9.01
CA MET A 68 3.51 -6.75 -10.40
C MET A 68 2.76 -5.44 -10.59
N GLY A 69 3.13 -4.67 -11.61
CA GLY A 69 2.42 -3.46 -12.02
C GLY A 69 2.22 -2.46 -10.86
N LYS A 70 0.98 -2.01 -10.64
CA LYS A 70 0.66 -1.07 -9.55
C LYS A 70 0.88 -1.66 -8.16
N SER A 71 0.57 -2.95 -7.96
CA SER A 71 0.86 -3.66 -6.72
C SER A 71 2.36 -3.74 -6.45
N GLY A 72 3.19 -3.92 -7.49
CA GLY A 72 4.65 -3.88 -7.39
C GLY A 72 5.17 -2.50 -6.98
N LEU A 73 4.63 -1.41 -7.54
CA LEU A 73 5.01 -0.03 -7.15
C LEU A 73 4.69 0.26 -5.69
N ILE A 74 3.55 -0.23 -5.20
CA ILE A 74 3.17 -0.12 -3.79
C ILE A 74 4.10 -0.97 -2.92
N ALA A 75 4.38 -2.21 -3.31
CA ALA A 75 5.33 -3.08 -2.62
C ALA A 75 6.72 -2.43 -2.51
N GLN A 76 7.19 -1.79 -3.57
CA GLN A 76 8.46 -1.06 -3.57
C GLN A 76 8.45 0.11 -2.58
N LYS A 77 7.34 0.89 -2.51
CA LYS A 77 7.20 1.98 -1.52
C LYS A 77 7.21 1.42 -0.10
N ILE A 78 6.49 0.34 0.16
CA ILE A 78 6.42 -0.29 1.49
C ILE A 78 7.80 -0.84 1.89
N ALA A 79 8.54 -1.47 0.97
CA ALA A 79 9.91 -1.92 1.22
C ALA A 79 10.83 -0.75 1.64
N ALA A 80 10.73 0.39 0.96
CA ALA A 80 11.48 1.59 1.33
C ALA A 80 11.07 2.12 2.72
N THR A 81 9.77 2.11 3.05
CA THR A 81 9.29 2.52 4.37
C THR A 81 9.83 1.58 5.46
N LEU A 82 9.71 0.26 5.30
CA LEU A 82 10.23 -0.73 6.25
C LEU A 82 11.73 -0.54 6.48
N THR A 83 12.51 -0.38 5.42
CA THR A 83 13.95 -0.17 5.50
C THR A 83 14.29 1.12 6.26
N SER A 84 13.59 2.22 5.99
CA SER A 84 13.83 3.49 6.66
C SER A 84 13.35 3.54 8.11
N THR A 85 12.55 2.56 8.53
CA THR A 85 11.99 2.43 9.89
C THR A 85 12.54 1.22 10.67
N GLY A 86 13.72 0.72 10.29
CA GLY A 86 14.46 -0.27 11.08
C GLY A 86 14.14 -1.74 10.78
N THR A 87 13.36 -2.03 9.72
CA THR A 87 13.13 -3.40 9.25
C THR A 87 13.82 -3.60 7.91
N PRO A 88 14.90 -4.40 7.80
CA PRO A 88 15.57 -4.65 6.53
C PRO A 88 14.59 -5.25 5.52
N ALA A 89 14.38 -4.56 4.40
CA ALA A 89 13.43 -4.97 3.39
C ALA A 89 13.94 -4.69 1.97
N LEU A 90 13.50 -5.52 1.01
CA LEU A 90 13.87 -5.41 -0.39
C LEU A 90 12.68 -5.71 -1.29
N PHE A 91 12.52 -4.91 -2.34
CA PHE A 91 11.54 -5.18 -3.38
C PHE A 91 12.10 -6.14 -4.43
N LEU A 92 11.31 -7.15 -4.79
CA LEU A 92 11.55 -8.10 -5.87
C LEU A 92 10.42 -8.00 -6.89
N HIS A 93 10.75 -7.67 -8.13
CA HIS A 93 9.75 -7.63 -9.21
C HIS A 93 9.36 -9.06 -9.60
N ALA A 94 8.08 -9.43 -9.41
CA ALA A 94 7.64 -10.82 -9.63
C ALA A 94 7.88 -11.33 -11.06
N GLY A 95 7.84 -10.45 -12.07
CA GLY A 95 8.16 -10.80 -13.46
C GLY A 95 9.61 -11.20 -13.69
N GLU A 96 10.56 -10.76 -12.88
CA GLU A 96 11.97 -11.13 -12.98
C GLU A 96 12.29 -12.40 -12.19
N SER A 97 11.34 -12.91 -11.40
CA SER A 97 11.53 -14.09 -10.55
C SER A 97 11.92 -15.34 -11.35
N SER A 98 11.39 -15.47 -12.57
CA SER A 98 11.70 -16.60 -13.47
C SER A 98 13.09 -16.52 -14.11
N HIS A 99 13.80 -15.39 -13.99
CA HIS A 99 15.11 -15.15 -14.57
C HIS A 99 16.27 -15.25 -13.57
N GLY A 100 16.03 -15.80 -12.38
CA GLY A 100 17.07 -16.07 -11.38
C GLY A 100 17.02 -15.19 -10.14
N ASP A 101 16.21 -14.11 -10.13
CA ASP A 101 16.12 -13.15 -9.02
C ASP A 101 15.53 -13.78 -7.74
N LEU A 102 14.86 -14.94 -7.83
CA LEU A 102 14.47 -15.74 -6.66
C LEU A 102 15.65 -16.14 -5.77
N GLY A 103 16.86 -16.20 -6.34
CA GLY A 103 18.09 -16.51 -5.58
C GLY A 103 18.42 -15.50 -4.48
N ILE A 104 17.74 -14.32 -4.45
CA ILE A 104 17.89 -13.32 -3.37
C ILE A 104 17.20 -13.76 -2.08
N ILE A 105 16.24 -14.68 -2.16
CA ILE A 105 15.48 -15.19 -1.02
C ILE A 105 16.30 -16.27 -0.32
N THR A 106 16.48 -16.15 0.98
CA THR A 106 17.18 -17.12 1.83
C THR A 106 16.24 -17.70 2.88
N SER A 107 16.60 -18.83 3.49
CA SER A 107 15.78 -19.49 4.51
C SER A 107 15.57 -18.68 5.80
N GLN A 108 16.27 -17.55 5.96
CA GLN A 108 16.13 -16.65 7.11
C GLN A 108 15.17 -15.47 6.83
N ASP A 109 14.70 -15.34 5.60
CA ASP A 109 13.86 -14.22 5.16
C ASP A 109 12.38 -14.48 5.46
N ALA A 110 11.58 -13.45 5.29
CA ALA A 110 10.12 -13.50 5.19
C ALA A 110 9.68 -12.85 3.87
N VAL A 111 8.59 -13.32 3.29
CA VAL A 111 8.09 -12.78 2.01
C VAL A 111 6.71 -12.17 2.19
N ILE A 112 6.50 -10.98 1.64
CA ILE A 112 5.17 -10.36 1.47
C ILE A 112 4.86 -10.30 -0.02
N THR A 113 3.78 -10.92 -0.45
CA THR A 113 3.34 -10.93 -1.84
C THR A 113 2.10 -10.05 -2.02
N PHE A 114 2.09 -9.27 -3.11
CA PHE A 114 1.03 -8.33 -3.42
C PHE A 114 0.36 -8.68 -4.75
N SER A 115 -0.91 -9.07 -4.69
CA SER A 115 -1.76 -9.28 -5.86
C SER A 115 -3.21 -9.07 -5.47
N TYR A 116 -3.88 -8.04 -5.99
CA TYR A 116 -5.26 -7.76 -5.61
C TYR A 116 -6.21 -8.91 -5.97
N SER A 117 -6.06 -9.51 -7.16
CA SER A 117 -6.83 -10.71 -7.54
C SER A 117 -6.38 -11.96 -6.78
N GLY A 118 -5.09 -12.01 -6.36
CA GLY A 118 -4.45 -13.19 -5.83
C GLY A 118 -4.22 -14.31 -6.85
N GLU A 119 -4.36 -14.00 -8.16
CA GLU A 119 -4.26 -14.92 -9.28
C GLU A 119 -3.23 -14.46 -10.32
N THR A 120 -2.31 -13.57 -9.96
CA THR A 120 -1.26 -13.10 -10.87
C THR A 120 -0.23 -14.19 -11.08
N ASP A 121 -0.09 -14.69 -12.30
CA ASP A 121 0.73 -15.84 -12.66
C ASP A 121 2.18 -15.70 -12.17
N GLU A 122 2.80 -14.55 -12.38
CA GLU A 122 4.19 -14.29 -12.00
C GLU A 122 4.39 -14.34 -10.48
N VAL A 123 3.39 -13.92 -9.70
CA VAL A 123 3.43 -14.01 -8.24
C VAL A 123 3.21 -15.47 -7.79
N LEU A 124 2.29 -16.19 -8.43
CA LEU A 124 2.02 -17.60 -8.11
C LEU A 124 3.22 -18.50 -8.43
N GLN A 125 4.00 -18.20 -9.44
CA GLN A 125 5.22 -18.95 -9.79
C GLN A 125 6.28 -18.91 -8.68
N MET A 126 6.28 -17.87 -7.85
CA MET A 126 7.22 -17.76 -6.73
C MET A 126 6.92 -18.73 -5.59
N ILE A 127 5.67 -19.17 -5.43
CA ILE A 127 5.18 -19.98 -4.29
C ILE A 127 5.99 -21.27 -4.15
N GLY A 128 6.27 -21.96 -5.25
CA GLY A 128 7.03 -23.20 -5.23
C GLY A 128 8.44 -23.03 -4.63
N HIS A 129 9.12 -21.96 -4.97
CA HIS A 129 10.45 -21.65 -4.45
C HIS A 129 10.40 -21.22 -2.97
N ILE A 130 9.45 -20.36 -2.59
CA ILE A 130 9.25 -19.91 -1.21
C ILE A 130 8.98 -21.12 -0.30
N ASN A 131 8.09 -22.02 -0.73
CA ASN A 131 7.77 -23.24 0.02
C ASN A 131 8.97 -24.18 0.13
N ALA A 132 9.77 -24.35 -0.94
CA ALA A 132 10.96 -25.20 -0.92
C ALA A 132 12.03 -24.70 0.07
N LEU A 133 12.10 -23.41 0.31
CA LEU A 133 12.99 -22.80 1.31
C LEU A 133 12.42 -22.82 2.72
N GLY A 134 11.14 -23.18 2.89
CA GLY A 134 10.44 -23.11 4.19
C GLY A 134 10.24 -21.69 4.71
N VAL A 135 10.24 -20.71 3.82
CA VAL A 135 10.13 -19.28 4.15
C VAL A 135 8.66 -18.91 4.40
N PRO A 136 8.33 -18.22 5.50
CA PRO A 136 6.97 -17.79 5.75
C PRO A 136 6.55 -16.71 4.74
N MET A 137 5.32 -16.81 4.25
CA MET A 137 4.76 -15.92 3.25
C MET A 137 3.47 -15.27 3.76
N ILE A 138 3.43 -13.94 3.70
CA ILE A 138 2.24 -13.12 3.91
C ILE A 138 1.68 -12.74 2.53
N ALA A 139 0.40 -13.05 2.28
CA ALA A 139 -0.28 -12.61 1.07
C ALA A 139 -1.18 -11.41 1.35
N ILE A 140 -1.03 -10.35 0.56
CA ILE A 140 -1.92 -9.18 0.59
C ILE A 140 -2.76 -9.22 -0.68
N THR A 141 -4.06 -9.55 -0.53
CA THR A 141 -4.99 -9.69 -1.66
C THR A 141 -6.36 -9.10 -1.35
N GLY A 142 -7.17 -8.85 -2.37
CA GLY A 142 -8.59 -8.52 -2.24
C GLY A 142 -9.52 -9.73 -2.20
N ASN A 143 -8.98 -10.95 -2.42
CA ASN A 143 -9.78 -12.18 -2.49
C ASN A 143 -9.21 -13.27 -1.57
N PRO A 144 -9.89 -13.58 -0.44
CA PRO A 144 -9.45 -14.61 0.50
C PRO A 144 -9.50 -16.03 -0.09
N ASP A 145 -10.29 -16.24 -1.15
CA ASP A 145 -10.41 -17.53 -1.81
C ASP A 145 -9.40 -17.75 -2.94
N SER A 146 -8.54 -16.77 -3.21
CA SER A 146 -7.52 -16.86 -4.26
C SER A 146 -6.45 -17.91 -4.00
N ALA A 147 -5.77 -18.33 -5.05
CA ALA A 147 -4.65 -19.28 -4.99
C ALA A 147 -3.52 -18.73 -4.08
N LEU A 148 -3.20 -17.44 -4.18
CA LEU A 148 -2.17 -16.79 -3.38
C LEU A 148 -2.53 -16.77 -1.89
N ALA A 149 -3.78 -16.40 -1.54
CA ALA A 149 -4.24 -16.38 -0.17
C ALA A 149 -4.18 -17.77 0.46
N LYS A 150 -4.65 -18.81 -0.23
CA LYS A 150 -4.63 -20.21 0.24
C LYS A 150 -3.23 -20.80 0.41
N ALA A 151 -2.25 -20.31 -0.34
CA ALA A 151 -0.87 -20.78 -0.28
C ALA A 151 -0.04 -20.03 0.79
N SER A 152 -0.55 -18.94 1.35
CA SER A 152 0.18 -18.11 2.31
C SER A 152 0.14 -18.67 3.74
N THR A 153 1.14 -18.29 4.54
CA THR A 153 1.16 -18.52 5.99
C THR A 153 0.14 -17.64 6.71
N VAL A 154 0.01 -16.37 6.24
CA VAL A 154 -0.94 -15.38 6.73
C VAL A 154 -1.52 -14.64 5.52
N HIS A 155 -2.83 -14.43 5.52
CA HIS A 155 -3.52 -13.64 4.51
C HIS A 155 -4.04 -12.34 5.12
N LEU A 156 -3.70 -11.21 4.50
CA LEU A 156 -4.23 -9.89 4.84
C LEU A 156 -5.12 -9.37 3.71
N SER A 157 -6.39 -9.17 4.01
CA SER A 157 -7.37 -8.74 3.03
C SER A 157 -7.38 -7.22 2.87
N VAL A 158 -7.19 -6.76 1.61
CA VAL A 158 -7.35 -5.36 1.18
C VAL A 158 -8.56 -5.19 0.26
N ALA A 159 -9.55 -6.07 0.38
CA ALA A 159 -10.80 -5.97 -0.37
C ALA A 159 -11.46 -4.62 -0.13
N VAL A 160 -12.02 -4.02 -1.19
CA VAL A 160 -12.81 -2.80 -1.15
C VAL A 160 -14.14 -3.04 -1.85
N ASP A 161 -15.19 -2.37 -1.40
CA ASP A 161 -16.53 -2.48 -2.00
C ASP A 161 -16.49 -2.05 -3.48
N LYS A 162 -15.79 -0.95 -3.78
CA LYS A 162 -15.65 -0.44 -5.15
C LYS A 162 -14.40 0.41 -5.33
N GLU A 163 -13.95 0.48 -6.59
CA GLU A 163 -12.95 1.44 -7.02
C GLU A 163 -13.55 2.82 -7.30
N ALA A 164 -12.78 3.89 -7.09
CA ALA A 164 -13.21 5.24 -7.41
C ALA A 164 -13.17 5.55 -8.92
N CYS A 165 -12.55 4.67 -9.71
CA CYS A 165 -12.52 4.77 -11.16
C CYS A 165 -13.95 4.66 -11.73
N PRO A 166 -14.42 5.64 -12.54
CA PRO A 166 -15.76 5.60 -13.14
C PRO A 166 -16.02 4.38 -14.04
N LEU A 167 -14.96 3.78 -14.56
CA LEU A 167 -15.01 2.57 -15.38
C LEU A 167 -14.84 1.28 -14.56
N GLY A 168 -14.55 1.40 -13.25
CA GLY A 168 -14.27 0.23 -12.40
C GLY A 168 -12.99 -0.54 -12.76
N LEU A 169 -12.10 0.03 -13.60
CA LEU A 169 -10.93 -0.68 -14.14
C LEU A 169 -9.61 -0.29 -13.46
N ALA A 170 -9.46 0.99 -13.12
CA ALA A 170 -8.21 1.46 -12.51
C ALA A 170 -8.25 1.26 -11.00
N PRO A 171 -7.27 0.57 -10.40
CA PRO A 171 -7.17 0.47 -8.95
C PRO A 171 -6.91 1.85 -8.34
N THR A 172 -7.70 2.19 -7.33
CA THR A 172 -7.70 3.44 -6.59
C THR A 172 -7.88 3.15 -5.10
N ALA A 173 -9.11 2.88 -4.65
CA ALA A 173 -9.40 2.52 -3.26
C ALA A 173 -8.60 1.28 -2.81
N SER A 174 -8.52 0.24 -3.65
CA SER A 174 -7.73 -0.96 -3.35
C SER A 174 -6.24 -0.66 -3.22
N SER A 175 -5.68 0.20 -4.08
CA SER A 175 -4.27 0.58 -4.00
C SER A 175 -3.97 1.45 -2.79
N THR A 176 -4.88 2.36 -2.43
CA THR A 176 -4.79 3.20 -1.22
C THR A 176 -4.88 2.33 0.04
N ALA A 177 -5.81 1.37 0.09
CA ALA A 177 -5.91 0.40 1.19
C ALA A 177 -4.65 -0.46 1.34
N THR A 178 -4.10 -0.95 0.23
CA THR A 178 -2.85 -1.73 0.23
C THR A 178 -1.68 -0.94 0.78
N LEU A 179 -1.55 0.32 0.36
CA LEU A 179 -0.49 1.21 0.85
C LEU A 179 -0.63 1.49 2.34
N ALA A 180 -1.84 1.83 2.79
CA ALA A 180 -2.13 2.10 4.20
C ALA A 180 -1.89 0.88 5.11
N LEU A 181 -2.24 -0.33 4.65
CA LEU A 181 -1.93 -1.57 5.37
C LEU A 181 -0.42 -1.78 5.52
N GLY A 182 0.35 -1.51 4.46
CA GLY A 182 1.81 -1.60 4.50
C GLY A 182 2.43 -0.60 5.47
N ASP A 183 1.90 0.63 5.52
CA ASP A 183 2.34 1.64 6.47
C ASP A 183 1.97 1.24 7.91
N ALA A 184 0.80 0.64 8.14
CA ALA A 184 0.40 0.10 9.44
C ALA A 184 1.35 -1.01 9.92
N LEU A 185 1.74 -1.95 9.05
CA LEU A 185 2.74 -2.98 9.36
C LEU A 185 4.09 -2.34 9.74
N ALA A 186 4.55 -1.36 8.97
CA ALA A 186 5.82 -0.68 9.22
C ALA A 186 5.82 0.07 10.56
N MET A 187 4.73 0.76 10.90
CA MET A 187 4.63 1.49 12.18
C MET A 187 4.54 0.56 13.38
N CYS A 188 3.80 -0.56 13.28
CA CYS A 188 3.77 -1.57 14.34
C CYS A 188 5.15 -2.21 14.55
N LEU A 189 5.90 -2.47 13.48
CA LEU A 189 7.26 -3.00 13.57
C LEU A 189 8.25 -1.99 14.16
N LEU A 190 8.17 -0.72 13.75
CA LEU A 190 8.97 0.38 14.31
C LEU A 190 8.78 0.46 15.83
N GLU A 191 7.53 0.48 16.30
CA GLU A 191 7.20 0.54 17.73
C GLU A 191 7.68 -0.72 18.46
N LYS A 192 7.40 -1.91 17.91
CA LYS A 192 7.80 -3.19 18.50
C LYS A 192 9.31 -3.36 18.58
N ARG A 193 10.07 -2.81 17.61
CA ARG A 193 11.54 -2.78 17.62
C ARG A 193 12.13 -1.68 18.50
N GLN A 194 11.30 -0.79 19.05
CA GLN A 194 11.73 0.39 19.81
C GLN A 194 12.70 1.28 19.00
N PHE A 195 12.44 1.40 17.69
CA PHE A 195 13.25 2.21 16.78
C PHE A 195 13.12 3.70 17.15
N SER A 196 14.26 4.32 17.47
CA SER A 196 14.32 5.66 18.04
C SER A 196 14.50 6.76 16.98
N GLU A 197 14.37 8.02 17.38
CA GLU A 197 14.71 9.18 16.55
C GLU A 197 16.21 9.19 16.18
N ASP A 198 17.07 8.74 17.09
CA ASP A 198 18.52 8.63 16.83
C ASP A 198 18.80 7.57 15.75
N ASP A 199 18.11 6.43 15.79
CA ASP A 199 18.20 5.40 14.74
C ASP A 199 17.71 5.94 13.39
N PHE A 200 16.62 6.72 13.40
CA PHE A 200 16.08 7.33 12.19
C PHE A 200 17.07 8.35 11.59
N ALA A 201 17.71 9.18 12.43
CA ALA A 201 18.73 10.14 12.00
C ALA A 201 19.94 9.44 11.39
N LEU A 202 20.35 8.29 11.95
CA LEU A 202 21.45 7.49 11.42
C LEU A 202 21.18 6.99 9.99
N PHE A 203 19.92 6.64 9.67
CA PHE A 203 19.53 6.17 8.35
C PHE A 203 19.27 7.30 7.34
N HIS A 204 19.16 8.55 7.82
CA HIS A 204 18.88 9.74 7.00
C HIS A 204 19.93 10.84 7.15
N PRO A 205 21.23 10.57 6.83
CA PRO A 205 22.32 11.49 7.13
C PRO A 205 22.28 12.82 6.35
N GLY A 206 21.36 12.98 5.39
CA GLY A 206 21.15 14.23 4.65
C GLY A 206 19.88 14.99 5.05
N GLY A 207 19.11 14.50 6.04
CA GLY A 207 17.91 15.15 6.53
C GLY A 207 18.25 16.26 7.53
N ILE A 208 17.56 17.41 7.45
CA ILE A 208 17.61 18.44 8.50
C ILE A 208 16.71 17.95 9.66
N TRP A 209 17.24 17.08 10.48
CA TRP A 209 16.61 16.70 11.74
C TRP A 209 17.37 17.42 12.85
N ASP A 210 17.10 18.74 13.02
CA ASP A 210 17.49 19.44 14.23
C ASP A 210 16.67 18.84 15.38
N ALA A 211 17.35 18.03 16.18
CA ALA A 211 16.86 17.68 17.50
C ALA A 211 16.78 18.99 18.30
N SER A 212 15.56 19.52 18.45
CA SER A 212 15.24 20.66 19.30
C SER A 212 14.92 20.20 20.73
#